data_ded63dbc70b98873b008c16221c9dec5
#
_entry.id   ded63dbc70b98873b008c16221c9dec5
#
_cell.length_a   1.000
_cell.length_b   1.000
_cell.length_c   1.000
_cell.angle_alpha   90.00
_cell.angle_beta   90.00
_cell.angle_gamma   90.00
#
_symmetry.space_group_name_H-M   'P 1'
#
loop_
_entity.id
_entity.type
_entity.pdbx_description
1 polymer ?
#
loop_
_entity_poly.entity_id
_entity_poly.type
_entity_poly.pdbx_seq_one_letter_code
_entity_poly.pdbx_strand_id
1 'polypeptide(L)'
;RVLGQLSPETNKRDAKYVEGAEPGMIFNTVTKQLYDGEKGVSVIPCYYKREYVEWSDRGEGTSAPIAIHAVDSGIIKDTTRDASYKDRLPNGNYLENTASYFVLLESGEAALISMKSTQLKVSRSWNSMMNSIKLKGKNGMFTPAMCSHVYNLKTVQQSNDKGTWFGW
;
A
#
# COMPACT_ATOMS: atom_id res chain seq x y z
N ARG A 1 -0.87 4.89 5.58
CA ARG A 1 -1.77 4.82 4.41
C ARG A 1 -2.10 6.21 3.87
N VAL A 2 -2.54 6.30 2.63
CA VAL A 2 -3.09 7.52 2.04
C VAL A 2 -4.54 7.67 2.51
N LEU A 3 -4.91 8.88 2.95
CA LEU A 3 -6.28 9.21 3.32
C LEU A 3 -7.09 9.61 2.07
N GLY A 4 -8.28 9.05 1.95
CA GLY A 4 -9.26 9.42 0.92
C GLY A 4 -10.37 10.28 1.48
N GLN A 5 -11.26 10.75 0.60
CA GLN A 5 -12.43 11.57 0.99
C GLN A 5 -13.37 10.84 1.96
N LEU A 6 -13.47 9.51 1.86
CA LEU A 6 -14.32 8.67 2.72
C LEU A 6 -13.55 8.01 3.87
N SER A 7 -12.32 8.44 4.13
CA SER A 7 -11.57 7.93 5.28
C SER A 7 -12.20 8.41 6.59
N PRO A 8 -12.44 7.52 7.56
CA PRO A 8 -13.07 7.93 8.82
C PRO A 8 -12.27 9.00 9.56
N GLU A 9 -10.94 9.01 9.41
CA GLU A 9 -10.06 10.00 10.02
C GLU A 9 -10.31 11.43 9.53
N THR A 10 -10.85 11.61 8.32
CA THR A 10 -11.17 12.94 7.76
C THR A 10 -12.59 13.41 8.09
N ASN A 11 -13.43 12.56 8.67
CA ASN A 11 -14.81 12.87 9.01
C ASN A 11 -14.93 13.30 10.47
N LYS A 12 -15.18 14.58 10.73
CA LYS A 12 -15.31 15.17 12.08
C LYS A 12 -16.37 14.51 12.98
N ARG A 13 -17.31 13.76 12.41
CA ARG A 13 -18.37 13.07 13.15
C ARG A 13 -18.05 11.58 13.41
N ASP A 14 -16.95 11.07 12.86
CA ASP A 14 -16.53 9.68 13.07
C ASP A 14 -15.70 9.56 14.37
N ALA A 15 -15.90 8.47 15.10
CA ALA A 15 -15.14 8.18 16.32
C ALA A 15 -13.61 8.03 16.07
N LYS A 16 -13.22 7.80 14.82
CA LYS A 16 -11.80 7.69 14.37
C LYS A 16 -11.26 8.99 13.80
N TYR A 17 -11.99 10.08 13.92
CA TYR A 17 -11.54 11.39 13.44
C TYR A 17 -10.19 11.75 14.03
N VAL A 18 -9.32 12.32 13.20
CA VAL A 18 -8.02 12.85 13.60
C VAL A 18 -8.00 14.33 13.23
N GLU A 19 -7.73 15.18 14.21
CA GLU A 19 -7.69 16.62 13.99
C GLU A 19 -6.63 16.97 12.95
N GLY A 20 -6.99 17.81 11.99
CA GLY A 20 -6.11 18.21 10.88
C GLY A 20 -5.98 17.17 9.77
N ALA A 21 -6.68 16.03 9.84
CA ALA A 21 -6.66 15.03 8.78
C ALA A 21 -7.48 15.48 7.56
N GLU A 22 -6.84 15.51 6.40
CA GLU A 22 -7.44 15.87 5.12
C GLU A 22 -7.22 14.78 4.06
N PRO A 23 -8.11 14.67 3.05
CA PRO A 23 -7.86 13.79 1.92
C PRO A 23 -6.54 14.11 1.22
N GLY A 24 -5.79 13.08 0.85
CA GLY A 24 -4.47 13.22 0.25
C GLY A 24 -3.31 13.18 1.25
N MET A 25 -3.56 13.39 2.53
CA MET A 25 -2.53 13.21 3.56
C MET A 25 -2.12 11.75 3.74
N ILE A 26 -0.91 11.54 4.24
CA ILE A 26 -0.39 10.24 4.62
C ILE A 26 -0.58 10.07 6.13
N PHE A 27 -1.17 8.95 6.54
CA PHE A 27 -1.51 8.66 7.92
C PHE A 27 -0.81 7.39 8.41
N ASN A 28 -0.06 7.51 9.50
CA ASN A 28 0.46 6.36 10.23
C ASN A 28 -0.62 5.83 11.18
N THR A 29 -1.12 4.63 10.91
CA THR A 29 -2.23 4.04 11.69
C THR A 29 -1.83 3.63 13.10
N VAL A 30 -0.54 3.49 13.39
CA VAL A 30 0.01 3.10 14.69
C VAL A 30 0.28 4.33 15.55
N THR A 31 1.11 5.25 15.06
CA THR A 31 1.50 6.45 15.80
C THR A 31 0.48 7.58 15.72
N LYS A 32 -0.54 7.45 14.84
CA LYS A 32 -1.54 8.48 14.53
C LYS A 32 -0.97 9.76 13.92
N GLN A 33 0.27 9.73 13.48
CA GLN A 33 0.93 10.87 12.86
C GLN A 33 0.40 11.11 11.44
N LEU A 34 0.20 12.38 11.13
CA LEU A 34 -0.15 12.88 9.81
C LEU A 34 1.08 13.47 9.12
N TYR A 35 1.20 13.19 7.82
CA TYR A 35 2.20 13.80 6.95
C TYR A 35 1.50 14.46 5.77
N ASP A 36 2.00 15.61 5.38
CA ASP A 36 1.54 16.30 4.17
C ASP A 36 1.82 15.43 2.93
N GLY A 37 0.78 15.15 2.16
CA GLY A 37 0.90 14.27 0.99
C GLY A 37 1.68 14.88 -0.17
N GLU A 38 1.66 16.21 -0.32
CA GLU A 38 2.41 16.91 -1.37
C GLU A 38 3.90 17.00 -1.05
N LYS A 39 4.24 17.25 0.22
CA LYS A 39 5.63 17.19 0.69
C LYS A 39 6.16 15.77 0.68
N GLY A 40 5.30 14.81 1.00
CA GLY A 40 5.61 13.41 1.05
C GLY A 40 6.30 12.96 2.34
N VAL A 41 6.71 11.71 2.36
CA VAL A 41 7.44 11.07 3.45
C VAL A 41 8.69 10.39 2.92
N SER A 42 9.84 10.68 3.51
CA SER A 42 11.11 10.04 3.19
C SER A 42 11.15 8.64 3.78
N VAL A 43 11.45 7.65 2.95
CA VAL A 43 11.51 6.25 3.35
C VAL A 43 12.72 5.53 2.75
N ILE A 44 13.25 4.55 3.48
CA ILE A 44 14.24 3.59 3.00
C ILE A 44 13.52 2.24 2.89
N PRO A 45 13.26 1.70 1.68
CA PRO A 45 12.64 0.39 1.53
C PRO A 45 13.66 -0.71 1.90
N CYS A 46 13.34 -1.53 2.89
CA CYS A 46 14.23 -2.57 3.39
C CYS A 46 13.84 -3.96 2.88
N TYR A 47 12.54 -4.22 2.71
CA TYR A 47 12.03 -5.49 2.23
C TYR A 47 10.73 -5.29 1.47
N TYR A 48 10.53 -6.07 0.43
CA TYR A 48 9.34 -6.10 -0.41
C TYR A 48 8.80 -7.51 -0.51
N LYS A 49 7.48 -7.67 -0.39
CA LYS A 49 6.80 -8.91 -0.72
C LYS A 49 5.46 -8.62 -1.38
N ARG A 50 4.98 -9.59 -2.12
CA ARG A 50 3.66 -9.58 -2.73
C ARG A 50 2.88 -10.78 -2.22
N GLU A 51 1.63 -10.56 -1.83
CA GLU A 51 0.79 -11.56 -1.16
C GLU A 51 -0.66 -11.42 -1.62
N TYR A 52 -1.42 -12.50 -1.47
CA TYR A 52 -2.87 -12.45 -1.47
C TYR A 52 -3.35 -12.41 -0.02
N VAL A 53 -4.02 -11.34 0.36
CA VAL A 53 -4.64 -11.18 1.67
C VAL A 53 -6.11 -11.57 1.57
N GLU A 54 -6.53 -12.55 2.37
CA GLU A 54 -7.90 -13.05 2.41
C GLU A 54 -8.71 -12.24 3.41
N TRP A 55 -9.89 -11.79 2.98
CA TRP A 55 -10.81 -10.98 3.75
C TRP A 55 -12.21 -11.55 3.71
N SER A 56 -12.95 -11.44 4.82
CA SER A 56 -14.42 -11.51 4.83
C SER A 56 -15.03 -10.20 4.33
N ASP A 57 -16.32 -10.22 3.96
CA ASP A 57 -17.02 -8.98 3.65
C ASP A 57 -17.18 -8.09 4.90
N ARG A 58 -17.38 -6.79 4.66
CA ARG A 58 -17.58 -5.82 5.74
C ARG A 58 -18.84 -6.16 6.53
N GLY A 59 -18.70 -6.30 7.83
CA GLY A 59 -19.80 -6.67 8.74
C GLY A 59 -19.87 -8.17 9.07
N GLU A 60 -19.12 -9.01 8.35
CA GLU A 60 -19.08 -10.46 8.57
C GLU A 60 -17.75 -10.91 9.20
N GLY A 61 -17.37 -10.32 10.32
CA GLY A 61 -16.16 -10.75 11.01
C GLY A 61 -15.30 -9.63 11.57
N THR A 62 -14.03 -9.94 11.81
CA THR A 62 -13.05 -8.98 12.34
C THR A 62 -12.51 -8.07 11.23
N SER A 63 -12.05 -6.89 11.60
CA SER A 63 -11.32 -5.99 10.69
C SER A 63 -9.88 -6.46 10.37
N ALA A 64 -9.52 -7.66 10.81
CA ALA A 64 -8.23 -8.29 10.54
C ALA A 64 -8.33 -9.24 9.33
N PRO A 65 -7.22 -9.47 8.63
CA PRO A 65 -7.15 -10.50 7.58
C PRO A 65 -7.50 -11.89 8.14
N ILE A 66 -8.23 -12.68 7.35
CA ILE A 66 -8.51 -14.09 7.69
C ILE A 66 -7.26 -14.94 7.51
N ALA A 67 -6.57 -14.74 6.38
CA ALA A 67 -5.34 -15.43 6.06
C ALA A 67 -4.47 -14.61 5.10
N ILE A 68 -3.19 -14.99 5.01
CA ILE A 68 -2.24 -14.41 4.06
C ILE A 68 -1.64 -15.57 3.26
N HIS A 69 -1.73 -15.48 1.94
CA HIS A 69 -1.27 -16.51 1.03
C HIS A 69 -0.12 -16.00 0.17
N ALA A 70 0.87 -16.85 -0.06
CA ALA A 70 1.94 -16.55 -1.00
C ALA A 70 1.39 -16.44 -2.45
N VAL A 71 2.01 -15.59 -3.27
CA VAL A 71 1.56 -15.39 -4.67
C VAL A 71 1.64 -16.68 -5.49
N ASP A 72 2.61 -17.52 -5.20
CA ASP A 72 2.86 -18.82 -5.85
C ASP A 72 2.07 -20.00 -5.24
N SER A 73 1.27 -19.76 -4.21
CA SER A 73 0.40 -20.80 -3.59
C SER A 73 -0.64 -21.39 -4.54
N GLY A 74 -0.93 -20.68 -5.64
CA GLY A 74 -1.94 -21.08 -6.61
C GLY A 74 -3.38 -20.75 -6.20
N ILE A 75 -3.63 -20.27 -4.98
CA ILE A 75 -4.97 -20.00 -4.43
C ILE A 75 -5.84 -19.10 -5.32
N ILE A 76 -5.23 -18.22 -6.09
CA ILE A 76 -5.96 -17.34 -7.02
C ILE A 76 -6.74 -18.13 -8.09
N LYS A 77 -6.32 -19.36 -8.41
CA LYS A 77 -7.00 -20.22 -9.38
C LYS A 77 -8.33 -20.75 -8.86
N ASP A 78 -8.50 -20.77 -7.54
CA ASP A 78 -9.71 -21.24 -6.88
C ASP A 78 -10.76 -20.12 -6.74
N THR A 79 -10.46 -18.91 -7.24
CA THR A 79 -11.37 -17.77 -7.15
C THR A 79 -12.22 -17.59 -8.39
N THR A 80 -13.40 -17.00 -8.19
CA THR A 80 -14.27 -16.47 -9.24
C THR A 80 -14.40 -14.96 -9.05
N ARG A 81 -14.26 -14.19 -10.13
CA ARG A 81 -14.41 -12.72 -10.08
C ARG A 81 -15.88 -12.33 -10.00
N ASP A 82 -16.25 -11.62 -8.95
CA ASP A 82 -17.61 -11.13 -8.76
C ASP A 82 -17.88 -9.80 -9.52
N ALA A 83 -19.15 -9.33 -9.51
CA ALA A 83 -19.56 -8.09 -10.15
C ALA A 83 -18.89 -6.84 -9.56
N SER A 84 -18.35 -6.92 -8.35
CA SER A 84 -17.58 -5.86 -7.70
C SER A 84 -16.08 -5.94 -8.00
N TYR A 85 -15.68 -6.82 -8.92
CA TYR A 85 -14.29 -7.08 -9.30
C TYR A 85 -13.42 -7.64 -8.17
N LYS A 86 -14.03 -8.32 -7.18
CA LYS A 86 -13.32 -9.08 -6.16
C LYS A 86 -13.10 -10.52 -6.61
N ASP A 87 -11.93 -11.05 -6.35
CA ASP A 87 -11.60 -12.46 -6.58
C ASP A 87 -12.08 -13.29 -5.39
N ARG A 88 -13.26 -13.94 -5.52
CA ARG A 88 -13.98 -14.67 -4.46
C ARG A 88 -13.56 -16.13 -4.40
N LEU A 89 -13.27 -16.58 -3.17
CA LEU A 89 -13.10 -17.99 -2.84
C LEU A 89 -14.45 -18.70 -2.65
N PRO A 90 -14.50 -20.03 -2.75
CA PRO A 90 -15.73 -20.80 -2.50
C PRO A 90 -16.34 -20.62 -1.11
N ASN A 91 -15.54 -20.24 -0.11
CA ASN A 91 -16.01 -19.95 1.26
C ASN A 91 -16.65 -18.57 1.42
N GLY A 92 -16.77 -17.78 0.34
CA GLY A 92 -17.36 -16.44 0.34
C GLY A 92 -16.35 -15.31 0.63
N ASN A 93 -15.17 -15.60 1.16
CA ASN A 93 -14.10 -14.64 1.35
C ASN A 93 -13.55 -14.13 0.00
N TYR A 94 -12.82 -13.02 0.00
CA TYR A 94 -12.17 -12.54 -1.20
C TYR A 94 -10.66 -12.34 -1.01
N LEU A 95 -9.91 -12.48 -2.09
CA LEU A 95 -8.47 -12.25 -2.11
C LEU A 95 -8.16 -10.84 -2.59
N GLU A 96 -7.32 -10.14 -1.86
CA GLU A 96 -6.79 -8.84 -2.24
C GLU A 96 -5.30 -8.93 -2.51
N ASN A 97 -4.91 -8.77 -3.78
CA ASN A 97 -3.50 -8.74 -4.15
C ASN A 97 -2.83 -7.49 -3.56
N THR A 98 -1.84 -7.70 -2.71
CA THR A 98 -1.19 -6.66 -1.92
C THR A 98 0.32 -6.70 -2.11
N ALA A 99 0.90 -5.56 -2.45
CA ALA A 99 2.32 -5.31 -2.46
C ALA A 99 2.70 -4.60 -1.15
N SER A 100 3.51 -5.23 -0.35
CA SER A 100 3.91 -4.79 0.99
C SER A 100 5.38 -4.39 1.00
N TYR A 101 5.66 -3.16 1.41
CA TYR A 101 7.00 -2.62 1.61
C TYR A 101 7.25 -2.38 3.10
N PHE A 102 8.25 -3.03 3.65
CA PHE A 102 8.78 -2.73 4.97
C PHE A 102 9.84 -1.64 4.80
N VAL A 103 9.62 -0.51 5.42
CA VAL A 103 10.44 0.69 5.25
C VAL A 103 10.91 1.24 6.58
N LEU A 104 12.02 1.96 6.57
CA LEU A 104 12.41 2.84 7.65
C LEU A 104 12.01 4.28 7.28
N LEU A 105 11.39 4.97 8.21
CA LEU A 105 11.11 6.40 8.11
C LEU A 105 12.37 7.20 8.48
N GLU A 106 12.39 8.50 8.16
CA GLU A 106 13.49 9.39 8.51
C GLU A 106 13.74 9.46 10.03
N SER A 107 12.69 9.25 10.83
CA SER A 107 12.79 9.11 12.30
C SER A 107 13.51 7.85 12.76
N GLY A 108 13.82 6.90 11.88
CA GLY A 108 14.35 5.58 12.21
C GLY A 108 13.28 4.55 12.58
N GLU A 109 12.00 4.93 12.60
CA GLU A 109 10.90 4.00 12.88
C GLU A 109 10.62 3.08 11.70
N ALA A 110 10.33 1.81 12.00
CA ALA A 110 9.86 0.86 10.99
C ALA A 110 8.37 1.10 10.67
N ALA A 111 8.04 1.04 9.39
CA ALA A 111 6.66 1.17 8.94
C ALA A 111 6.35 0.17 7.81
N LEU A 112 5.06 -0.13 7.64
CA LEU A 112 4.55 -0.95 6.54
C LEU A 112 3.74 -0.08 5.59
N ILE A 113 4.10 -0.12 4.30
CA ILE A 113 3.35 0.50 3.23
C ILE A 113 2.73 -0.60 2.37
N SER A 114 1.39 -0.66 2.34
CA SER A 114 0.66 -1.61 1.52
C SER A 114 0.07 -0.90 0.30
N MET A 115 0.37 -1.42 -0.88
CA MET A 115 -0.17 -0.97 -2.16
C MET A 115 -1.03 -2.07 -2.76
N LYS A 116 -2.29 -1.75 -3.08
CA LYS A 116 -3.29 -2.71 -3.57
C LYS A 116 -4.14 -2.09 -4.66
N SER A 117 -4.92 -2.90 -5.38
CA SER A 117 -5.81 -2.43 -6.45
C SER A 117 -5.06 -1.54 -7.45
N THR A 118 -5.51 -0.32 -7.69
CA THR A 118 -4.88 0.65 -8.61
C THR A 118 -3.43 0.98 -8.24
N GLN A 119 -3.06 0.88 -6.96
CA GLN A 119 -1.71 1.17 -6.47
C GLN A 119 -0.68 0.07 -6.80
N LEU A 120 -1.13 -1.11 -7.23
CA LEU A 120 -0.21 -2.14 -7.74
C LEU A 120 0.58 -1.69 -8.97
N LYS A 121 0.02 -0.77 -9.78
CA LYS A 121 0.75 -0.16 -10.90
C LYS A 121 1.90 0.70 -10.37
N VAL A 122 1.65 1.49 -9.34
CA VAL A 122 2.68 2.33 -8.68
C VAL A 122 3.77 1.47 -8.07
N SER A 123 3.39 0.38 -7.37
CA SER A 123 4.33 -0.60 -6.83
C SER A 123 5.27 -1.16 -7.91
N ARG A 124 4.72 -1.57 -9.06
CA ARG A 124 5.54 -2.06 -10.18
C ARG A 124 6.50 -1.00 -10.70
N SER A 125 6.04 0.24 -10.85
CA SER A 125 6.87 1.36 -11.31
C SER A 125 7.99 1.67 -10.32
N TRP A 126 7.70 1.65 -9.02
CA TRP A 126 8.71 1.86 -7.98
C TRP A 126 9.78 0.76 -7.96
N ASN A 127 9.36 -0.51 -8.03
CA ASN A 127 10.31 -1.63 -8.14
C ASN A 127 11.16 -1.53 -9.41
N SER A 128 10.57 -1.17 -10.55
CA SER A 128 11.33 -0.97 -11.79
C SER A 128 12.34 0.17 -11.67
N MET A 129 11.97 1.27 -11.03
CA MET A 129 12.87 2.39 -10.77
C MET A 129 14.06 1.95 -9.89
N MET A 130 13.81 1.25 -8.77
CA MET A 130 14.85 0.73 -7.91
C MET A 130 15.82 -0.20 -8.66
N ASN A 131 15.29 -1.10 -9.48
CA ASN A 131 16.07 -2.06 -10.25
C ASN A 131 16.84 -1.42 -11.42
N SER A 132 16.42 -0.25 -11.88
CA SER A 132 17.13 0.48 -12.96
C SER A 132 18.36 1.24 -12.49
N ILE A 133 18.49 1.47 -11.20
CA ILE A 133 19.67 2.15 -10.63
C ILE A 133 20.90 1.28 -10.84
N LYS A 134 21.95 1.88 -11.44
CA LYS A 134 23.23 1.22 -11.65
C LYS A 134 24.35 2.06 -11.02
N LEU A 135 25.13 1.42 -10.19
CA LEU A 135 26.30 2.03 -9.57
C LEU A 135 27.58 1.35 -10.09
N LYS A 136 28.65 2.13 -10.19
CA LYS A 136 29.97 1.61 -10.59
C LYS A 136 30.71 1.11 -9.34
N GLY A 137 31.04 -0.17 -9.32
CA GLY A 137 31.86 -0.80 -8.30
C GLY A 137 33.22 -1.21 -8.83
N LYS A 138 34.03 -1.85 -8.00
CA LYS A 138 35.36 -2.37 -8.38
C LYS A 138 35.28 -3.39 -9.52
N ASN A 139 34.22 -4.21 -9.55
CA ASN A 139 34.05 -5.31 -10.52
C ASN A 139 33.08 -4.96 -11.66
N GLY A 140 32.79 -3.67 -11.90
CA GLY A 140 31.87 -3.21 -12.93
C GLY A 140 30.58 -2.60 -12.40
N MET A 141 29.57 -2.51 -13.27
CA MET A 141 28.28 -1.95 -12.92
C MET A 141 27.44 -2.99 -12.14
N PHE A 142 26.76 -2.53 -11.08
CA PHE A 142 25.87 -3.38 -10.30
C PHE A 142 24.57 -2.64 -9.94
N THR A 143 23.51 -3.40 -9.66
CA THR A 143 22.27 -2.87 -9.09
C THR A 143 22.40 -2.89 -7.57
N PRO A 144 22.29 -1.73 -6.90
CA PRO A 144 22.37 -1.67 -5.44
C PRO A 144 21.14 -2.33 -4.78
N ALA A 145 21.28 -2.72 -3.53
CA ALA A 145 20.14 -3.20 -2.74
C ALA A 145 19.07 -2.12 -2.61
N MET A 146 17.81 -2.50 -2.48
CA MET A 146 16.68 -1.55 -2.37
C MET A 146 16.86 -0.55 -1.20
N CYS A 147 17.50 -0.97 -0.11
CA CYS A 147 17.76 -0.14 1.07
C CYS A 147 18.94 0.83 0.93
N SER A 148 19.54 0.93 -0.25
CA SER A 148 20.71 1.80 -0.51
C SER A 148 20.33 3.27 -0.75
N HIS A 149 19.06 3.57 -0.97
CA HIS A 149 18.58 4.90 -1.34
C HIS A 149 17.36 5.30 -0.49
N VAL A 150 17.23 6.61 -0.29
CA VAL A 150 16.05 7.24 0.30
C VAL A 150 15.10 7.62 -0.83
N TYR A 151 13.82 7.32 -0.65
CA TYR A 151 12.75 7.70 -1.59
C TYR A 151 11.76 8.61 -0.88
N ASN A 152 11.36 9.69 -1.53
CA ASN A 152 10.27 10.52 -1.04
C ASN A 152 8.96 10.06 -1.67
N LEU A 153 8.09 9.45 -0.89
CA LEU A 153 6.77 9.00 -1.31
C LEU A 153 5.77 10.13 -1.14
N LYS A 154 5.19 10.57 -2.24
CA LYS A 154 4.15 11.59 -2.30
C LYS A 154 2.81 10.98 -2.65
N THR A 155 1.75 11.73 -2.36
CA THR A 155 0.41 11.40 -2.83
C THR A 155 0.00 12.30 -3.99
N VAL A 156 -0.78 11.73 -4.90
CA VAL A 156 -1.35 12.46 -6.05
C VAL A 156 -2.82 12.15 -6.15
N GLN A 157 -3.58 13.15 -6.55
CA GLN A 157 -4.98 12.97 -6.91
C GLN A 157 -5.09 12.23 -8.24
N GLN A 158 -5.95 11.22 -8.28
CA GLN A 158 -6.25 10.41 -9.45
C GLN A 158 -7.76 10.43 -9.68
N SER A 159 -8.20 10.31 -10.92
CA SER A 159 -9.61 10.26 -11.28
C SER A 159 -9.87 9.28 -12.42
N ASN A 160 -11.09 8.78 -12.47
CA ASN A 160 -11.68 8.08 -13.62
C ASN A 160 -13.20 8.31 -13.60
N ASP A 161 -13.93 7.63 -14.48
CA ASP A 161 -15.38 7.75 -14.62
C ASP A 161 -16.16 7.37 -13.34
N LYS A 162 -15.53 6.67 -12.40
CA LYS A 162 -16.11 6.25 -11.10
C LYS A 162 -15.85 7.22 -9.96
N GLY A 163 -15.01 8.24 -10.17
CA GLY A 163 -14.72 9.25 -9.16
C GLY A 163 -13.24 9.61 -9.04
N THR A 164 -12.96 10.32 -7.95
CA THR A 164 -11.63 10.87 -7.64
C THR A 164 -11.12 10.27 -6.33
N TRP A 165 -9.85 9.94 -6.27
CA TRP A 165 -9.19 9.45 -5.07
C TRP A 165 -7.75 9.93 -5.00
N PHE A 166 -7.11 9.72 -3.85
CA PHE A 166 -5.67 9.94 -3.69
C PHE A 166 -4.92 8.61 -3.66
N GLY A 167 -3.76 8.59 -4.27
CA GLY A 167 -2.87 7.44 -4.30
C GLY A 167 -1.41 7.84 -4.24
N TRP A 168 -0.56 6.89 -4.06
CA TRP A 168 0.89 7.10 -4.11
C TRP A 168 1.34 7.52 -5.51
#